data_67346702209a43f1e60477ad34b4d5ee
#
_entry.id   67346702209a43f1e60477ad34b4d5ee
#
_cell.length_a   1.000
_cell.length_b   1.000
_cell.length_c   1.000
_cell.angle_alpha   90.00
_cell.angle_beta   90.00
_cell.angle_gamma   90.00
#
_symmetry.space_group_name_H-M   'P 1'
#
loop_
_entity.id
_entity.type
_entity.pdbx_description
1 polymer ?
#
loop_
_entity_poly.entity_id
_entity_poly.type
_entity_poly.pdbx_seq_one_letter_code
_entity_poly.pdbx_strand_id
1 'polypeptide(L)'
;MPELPEVETVRKGLAKHLQGGTISSVELRREGLRFPFPKDMEDRLTNRRIKAINRRAKYLLIRLDDNSTWLVHLGMTGKFTLFADESEFEEIAKHDHVIIRMENGAIAVYNDPRRFGVMDLINTGGEHNHRLLARIGCEPLSKKFNATSLSKSLENKKSPIKTALLDQRIVAGLGNIYVCEILNRAGVSPRRTASSVASSVGRAESRCERIVVETKQVLTEAIAAGGSTISDFAAVDGDLGYFSHSFRVYGREGEPCLT
;
A
#
# COMPACT_ATOMS: atom_id res chain seq x y z
N MET A 1 -5.71 7.37 4.00
CA MET A 1 -5.69 6.08 3.26
C MET A 1 -4.26 5.63 3.18
N PRO A 2 -3.94 4.42 3.62
CA PRO A 2 -2.60 3.87 3.45
C PRO A 2 -2.16 3.88 1.98
N GLU A 3 -0.99 4.48 1.70
CA GLU A 3 -0.33 4.46 0.40
C GLU A 3 0.81 3.43 0.42
N LEU A 4 1.67 3.39 -0.58
CA LEU A 4 2.73 2.38 -0.69
C LEU A 4 3.63 2.28 0.56
N PRO A 5 4.14 3.40 1.16
CA PRO A 5 5.00 3.31 2.34
C PRO A 5 4.31 2.70 3.56
N GLU A 6 3.05 3.08 3.82
CA GLU A 6 2.27 2.54 4.93
C GLU A 6 2.01 1.04 4.75
N VAL A 7 1.65 0.62 3.52
CA VAL A 7 1.44 -0.81 3.23
C VAL A 7 2.75 -1.60 3.35
N GLU A 8 3.90 -1.01 2.99
CA GLU A 8 5.22 -1.64 3.17
C GLU A 8 5.59 -1.78 4.65
N THR A 9 5.24 -0.80 5.47
CA THR A 9 5.42 -0.86 6.93
C THR A 9 4.58 -1.99 7.54
N VAL A 10 3.30 -2.07 7.18
CA VAL A 10 2.44 -3.19 7.60
C VAL A 10 2.99 -4.53 7.12
N ARG A 11 3.44 -4.62 5.85
CA ARG A 11 4.07 -5.82 5.32
C ARG A 11 5.27 -6.27 6.17
N LYS A 12 6.16 -5.34 6.51
CA LYS A 12 7.34 -5.64 7.33
C LYS A 12 6.95 -6.15 8.73
N GLY A 13 6.00 -5.48 9.38
CA GLY A 13 5.50 -5.88 10.69
C GLY A 13 4.86 -7.27 10.65
N LEU A 14 3.94 -7.52 9.73
CA LEU A 14 3.32 -8.84 9.56
C LEU A 14 4.36 -9.93 9.22
N ALA A 15 5.34 -9.63 8.36
CA ALA A 15 6.36 -10.60 7.99
C ALA A 15 7.23 -11.01 9.20
N LYS A 16 7.58 -10.06 10.05
CA LYS A 16 8.39 -10.33 11.27
C LYS A 16 7.71 -11.33 12.21
N HIS A 17 6.38 -11.31 12.31
CA HIS A 17 5.65 -12.10 13.31
C HIS A 17 4.93 -13.32 12.73
N LEU A 18 4.49 -13.27 11.47
CA LEU A 18 3.64 -14.31 10.88
C LEU A 18 4.34 -15.16 9.82
N GLN A 19 5.39 -14.64 9.16
CA GLN A 19 6.04 -15.39 8.10
C GLN A 19 6.79 -16.60 8.63
N GLY A 20 6.57 -17.74 8.01
CA GLY A 20 7.09 -19.04 8.42
C GLY A 20 6.18 -19.79 9.41
N GLY A 21 5.21 -19.10 10.02
CA GLY A 21 4.22 -19.69 10.92
C GLY A 21 3.04 -20.33 10.18
N THR A 22 2.31 -21.17 10.91
CA THR A 22 1.06 -21.81 10.45
C THR A 22 -0.14 -21.11 11.10
N ILE A 23 -1.16 -20.86 10.33
CA ILE A 23 -2.45 -20.32 10.80
C ILE A 23 -3.22 -21.46 11.49
N SER A 24 -3.51 -21.34 12.77
CA SER A 24 -4.29 -22.34 13.52
C SER A 24 -5.80 -22.13 13.32
N SER A 25 -6.25 -20.88 13.24
CA SER A 25 -7.65 -20.57 12.93
C SER A 25 -7.80 -19.17 12.34
N VAL A 26 -8.90 -18.99 11.60
CA VAL A 26 -9.35 -17.68 11.11
C VAL A 26 -10.81 -17.52 11.50
N GLU A 27 -11.16 -16.36 12.06
CA GLU A 27 -12.53 -15.98 12.39
C GLU A 27 -12.95 -14.80 11.53
N LEU A 28 -13.97 -14.98 10.69
CA LEU A 28 -14.61 -13.95 9.90
C LEU A 28 -15.87 -13.47 10.63
N ARG A 29 -15.82 -12.28 11.22
CA ARG A 29 -16.92 -11.72 12.02
C ARG A 29 -18.00 -11.04 11.17
N ARG A 30 -17.95 -11.24 9.86
CA ARG A 30 -18.92 -10.74 8.88
C ARG A 30 -18.73 -11.44 7.52
N GLU A 31 -19.66 -11.25 6.62
CA GLU A 31 -19.66 -11.85 5.29
C GLU A 31 -18.71 -11.19 4.28
N GLY A 32 -18.18 -9.99 4.59
CA GLY A 32 -17.27 -9.26 3.69
C GLY A 32 -16.97 -7.85 4.15
N LEU A 33 -16.11 -7.16 3.39
CA LEU A 33 -15.75 -5.75 3.54
C LEU A 33 -16.34 -4.94 2.36
N ARG A 34 -15.50 -4.35 1.51
CA ARG A 34 -15.95 -3.69 0.26
C ARG A 34 -16.61 -4.69 -0.71
N PHE A 35 -16.17 -5.92 -0.68
CA PHE A 35 -16.72 -7.05 -1.42
C PHE A 35 -16.93 -8.20 -0.43
N PRO A 36 -17.83 -9.15 -0.75
CA PRO A 36 -17.93 -10.40 0.00
C PRO A 36 -16.57 -11.09 0.08
N PHE A 37 -16.31 -11.76 1.19
CA PHE A 37 -15.14 -12.63 1.30
C PHE A 37 -15.28 -13.82 0.34
N PRO A 38 -14.16 -14.40 -0.12
CA PRO A 38 -14.19 -15.67 -0.84
C PRO A 38 -14.94 -16.72 -0.05
N LYS A 39 -15.70 -17.55 -0.77
CA LYS A 39 -16.36 -18.70 -0.15
C LYS A 39 -15.33 -19.60 0.53
N ASP A 40 -15.67 -20.11 1.70
CA ASP A 40 -14.83 -21.01 2.49
C ASP A 40 -13.44 -20.41 2.85
N MET A 41 -13.35 -19.07 2.98
CA MET A 41 -12.08 -18.38 3.24
C MET A 41 -11.45 -18.82 4.57
N GLU A 42 -12.24 -19.05 5.62
CA GLU A 42 -11.76 -19.51 6.93
C GLU A 42 -11.08 -20.88 6.79
N ASP A 43 -11.77 -21.85 6.16
CA ASP A 43 -11.24 -23.21 5.96
C ASP A 43 -10.01 -23.22 5.05
N ARG A 44 -10.01 -22.37 4.03
CA ARG A 44 -8.90 -22.26 3.08
C ARG A 44 -7.64 -21.65 3.66
N LEU A 45 -7.76 -20.78 4.67
CA LEU A 45 -6.62 -20.18 5.36
C LEU A 45 -6.16 -21.01 6.57
N THR A 46 -7.07 -21.71 7.23
CA THR A 46 -6.76 -22.55 8.41
C THR A 46 -5.81 -23.68 8.03
N ASN A 47 -4.86 -23.98 8.90
CA ASN A 47 -3.79 -24.96 8.71
C ASN A 47 -2.85 -24.67 7.53
N ARG A 48 -2.79 -23.41 7.05
CA ARG A 48 -1.85 -22.98 6.02
C ARG A 48 -0.64 -22.30 6.62
N ARG A 49 0.53 -22.69 6.11
CA ARG A 49 1.79 -22.03 6.44
C ARG A 49 1.99 -20.80 5.57
N ILE A 50 2.34 -19.67 6.17
CA ILE A 50 2.67 -18.42 5.48
C ILE A 50 4.13 -18.50 5.00
N LYS A 51 4.34 -18.73 3.70
CA LYS A 51 5.68 -18.81 3.10
C LYS A 51 6.36 -17.46 2.97
N ALA A 52 5.61 -16.45 2.55
CA ALA A 52 6.13 -15.11 2.35
C ALA A 52 5.02 -14.07 2.39
N ILE A 53 5.36 -12.86 2.85
CA ILE A 53 4.47 -11.70 2.79
C ILE A 53 5.12 -10.65 1.89
N ASN A 54 4.54 -10.44 0.73
CA ASN A 54 5.00 -9.51 -0.30
C ASN A 54 4.04 -8.32 -0.42
N ARG A 55 4.48 -7.29 -1.15
CA ARG A 55 3.65 -6.14 -1.51
C ARG A 55 3.64 -5.94 -3.03
N ARG A 56 2.48 -5.58 -3.56
CA ARG A 56 2.31 -5.05 -4.90
C ARG A 56 1.47 -3.79 -4.83
N ALA A 57 1.99 -2.63 -5.21
CA ALA A 57 1.31 -1.34 -5.05
C ALA A 57 0.88 -1.11 -3.58
N LYS A 58 -0.43 -1.03 -3.34
CA LYS A 58 -1.07 -0.90 -2.02
C LYS A 58 -1.70 -2.20 -1.53
N TYR A 59 -1.31 -3.35 -2.11
CA TYR A 59 -1.81 -4.67 -1.77
C TYR A 59 -0.73 -5.49 -1.07
N LEU A 60 -1.13 -6.22 -0.02
CA LEU A 60 -0.35 -7.29 0.58
C LEU A 60 -0.66 -8.59 -0.19
N LEU A 61 0.35 -9.37 -0.44
CA LEU A 61 0.29 -10.68 -1.09
C LEU A 61 0.88 -11.70 -0.12
N ILE A 62 0.03 -12.37 0.64
CA ILE A 62 0.41 -13.35 1.66
C ILE A 62 0.41 -14.71 0.98
N ARG A 63 1.61 -15.26 0.71
CA ARG A 63 1.83 -16.53 0.01
C ARG A 63 1.66 -17.70 0.97
N LEU A 64 0.82 -18.65 0.62
CA LEU A 64 0.55 -19.83 1.41
C LEU A 64 1.24 -21.08 0.83
N ASP A 65 1.28 -22.15 1.59
CA ASP A 65 1.98 -23.39 1.24
C ASP A 65 1.27 -24.25 0.20
N ASP A 66 -0.02 -24.03 0.01
CA ASP A 66 -0.87 -24.70 -1.00
C ASP A 66 -0.85 -24.01 -2.38
N ASN A 67 0.11 -23.11 -2.63
CA ASN A 67 0.19 -22.28 -3.82
C ASN A 67 -0.99 -21.31 -4.01
N SER A 68 -1.72 -21.00 -2.96
CA SER A 68 -2.63 -19.87 -2.95
C SER A 68 -1.96 -18.60 -2.40
N THR A 69 -2.58 -17.47 -2.66
CA THR A 69 -2.16 -16.16 -2.15
C THR A 69 -3.37 -15.46 -1.58
N TRP A 70 -3.29 -15.12 -0.30
CA TRP A 70 -4.25 -14.23 0.33
C TRP A 70 -3.90 -12.79 -0.02
N LEU A 71 -4.78 -12.15 -0.80
CA LEU A 71 -4.68 -10.77 -1.23
C LEU A 71 -5.40 -9.87 -0.23
N VAL A 72 -4.71 -8.85 0.28
CA VAL A 72 -5.29 -7.87 1.21
C VAL A 72 -5.03 -6.46 0.72
N HIS A 73 -6.07 -5.61 0.73
CA HIS A 73 -5.99 -4.17 0.54
C HIS A 73 -6.58 -3.48 1.76
N LEU A 74 -5.85 -2.59 2.38
CA LEU A 74 -6.26 -1.95 3.64
C LEU A 74 -7.43 -0.96 3.49
N GLY A 75 -7.79 -0.59 2.27
CA GLY A 75 -8.83 0.42 2.05
C GLY A 75 -8.40 1.80 2.51
N MET A 76 -9.24 2.46 3.31
CA MET A 76 -8.96 3.79 3.84
C MET A 76 -8.63 3.77 5.34
N THR A 77 -9.21 2.85 6.09
CA THR A 77 -9.12 2.78 7.56
C THR A 77 -8.70 1.40 8.07
N GLY A 78 -8.49 0.45 7.14
CA GLY A 78 -8.06 -0.89 7.51
C GLY A 78 -6.66 -0.88 8.12
N LYS A 79 -6.51 -1.57 9.25
CA LYS A 79 -5.25 -1.76 9.94
C LYS A 79 -5.15 -3.17 10.49
N PHE A 80 -3.93 -3.66 10.64
CA PHE A 80 -3.64 -4.85 11.43
C PHE A 80 -3.07 -4.43 12.78
N THR A 81 -3.47 -5.14 13.82
CA THR A 81 -2.85 -5.09 15.15
C THR A 81 -2.35 -6.49 15.46
N LEU A 82 -1.16 -6.60 16.01
CA LEU A 82 -0.54 -7.86 16.41
C LEU A 82 -0.51 -7.95 17.94
N PHE A 83 -0.78 -9.15 18.43
CA PHE A 83 -0.64 -9.54 19.83
C PHE A 83 0.31 -10.74 19.89
N ALA A 84 1.17 -10.75 20.88
CA ALA A 84 2.16 -11.84 21.02
C ALA A 84 1.49 -13.17 21.39
N ASP A 85 0.42 -13.10 22.19
CA ASP A 85 -0.36 -14.25 22.61
C ASP A 85 -1.79 -13.84 23.03
N GLU A 86 -2.62 -14.83 23.43
CA GLU A 86 -4.02 -14.63 23.84
C GLU A 86 -4.15 -13.76 25.10
N SER A 87 -3.13 -13.66 25.96
CA SER A 87 -3.21 -12.85 27.19
C SER A 87 -3.17 -11.34 26.91
N GLU A 88 -2.60 -10.94 25.76
CA GLU A 88 -2.62 -9.54 25.31
C GLU A 88 -3.89 -9.18 24.54
N PHE A 89 -4.66 -10.18 24.11
CA PHE A 89 -5.89 -10.00 23.34
C PHE A 89 -7.12 -10.07 24.23
N GLU A 90 -7.35 -9.00 24.99
CA GLU A 90 -8.37 -8.96 26.04
C GLU A 90 -9.80 -8.83 25.51
N GLU A 91 -10.05 -8.02 24.49
CA GLU A 91 -11.39 -7.72 24.01
C GLU A 91 -11.45 -7.51 22.50
N ILE A 92 -12.50 -8.07 21.89
CA ILE A 92 -12.77 -7.91 20.46
C ILE A 92 -13.54 -6.61 20.22
N ALA A 93 -12.92 -5.66 19.50
CA ALA A 93 -13.54 -4.37 19.21
C ALA A 93 -14.64 -4.50 18.13
N LYS A 94 -15.55 -3.53 18.10
CA LYS A 94 -16.70 -3.46 17.18
C LYS A 94 -16.32 -3.63 15.69
N HIS A 95 -15.15 -3.14 15.30
CA HIS A 95 -14.72 -3.11 13.90
C HIS A 95 -13.59 -4.11 13.59
N ASP A 96 -13.32 -5.05 14.49
CA ASP A 96 -12.44 -6.19 14.24
C ASP A 96 -13.20 -7.20 13.40
N HIS A 97 -12.84 -7.29 12.13
CA HIS A 97 -13.60 -8.05 11.14
C HIS A 97 -12.98 -9.39 10.80
N VAL A 98 -11.66 -9.53 10.96
CA VAL A 98 -10.94 -10.77 10.72
C VAL A 98 -9.91 -10.96 11.82
N ILE A 99 -9.95 -12.10 12.50
CA ILE A 99 -9.02 -12.49 13.55
C ILE A 99 -8.28 -13.72 13.08
N ILE A 100 -6.97 -13.67 13.06
CA ILE A 100 -6.08 -14.75 12.63
C ILE A 100 -5.27 -15.20 13.85
N ARG A 101 -5.39 -16.47 14.21
CA ARG A 101 -4.57 -17.08 15.25
C ARG A 101 -3.50 -17.96 14.64
N MET A 102 -2.31 -17.89 15.16
CA MET A 102 -1.17 -18.69 14.72
C MET A 102 -0.88 -19.82 15.68
N GLU A 103 -0.29 -20.93 15.22
CA GLU A 103 0.09 -22.06 16.07
C GLU A 103 1.07 -21.69 17.19
N ASN A 104 1.89 -20.66 16.98
CA ASN A 104 2.83 -20.14 17.98
C ASN A 104 2.19 -19.20 19.03
N GLY A 105 0.87 -19.05 19.01
CA GLY A 105 0.10 -18.19 19.92
C GLY A 105 -0.11 -16.75 19.44
N ALA A 106 0.63 -16.26 18.46
CA ALA A 106 0.47 -14.91 17.95
C ALA A 106 -0.92 -14.71 17.33
N ILE A 107 -1.48 -13.50 17.49
CA ILE A 107 -2.78 -13.12 16.94
C ILE A 107 -2.63 -11.88 16.08
N ALA A 108 -3.22 -11.91 14.89
CA ALA A 108 -3.34 -10.74 14.03
C ALA A 108 -4.82 -10.36 13.85
N VAL A 109 -5.16 -9.13 14.18
CA VAL A 109 -6.52 -8.61 14.09
C VAL A 109 -6.62 -7.57 13.00
N TYR A 110 -7.56 -7.74 12.07
CA TYR A 110 -7.86 -6.75 11.05
C TYR A 110 -9.08 -5.93 11.44
N ASN A 111 -8.85 -4.66 11.71
CA ASN A 111 -9.87 -3.66 12.05
C ASN A 111 -10.09 -2.70 10.86
N ASP A 112 -11.36 -2.45 10.49
CA ASP A 112 -11.70 -1.51 9.40
C ASP A 112 -13.09 -0.87 9.61
N PRO A 113 -13.18 0.27 10.31
CA PRO A 113 -14.45 0.94 10.59
C PRO A 113 -15.26 1.29 9.34
N ARG A 114 -14.60 1.66 8.23
CA ARG A 114 -15.27 2.06 6.98
C ARG A 114 -15.56 0.90 6.04
N ARG A 115 -14.94 -0.26 6.25
CA ARG A 115 -15.12 -1.48 5.44
C ARG A 115 -14.78 -1.28 3.96
N PHE A 116 -13.78 -0.47 3.67
CA PHE A 116 -13.27 -0.24 2.31
C PHE A 116 -12.09 -1.16 1.97
N GLY A 117 -11.67 -1.97 2.92
CA GLY A 117 -10.69 -3.02 2.70
C GLY A 117 -11.19 -4.07 1.71
N VAL A 118 -10.26 -4.84 1.20
CA VAL A 118 -10.56 -5.99 0.33
C VAL A 118 -9.70 -7.15 0.76
N MET A 119 -10.32 -8.33 0.85
CA MET A 119 -9.61 -9.60 0.99
C MET A 119 -10.10 -10.56 -0.08
N ASP A 120 -9.17 -11.27 -0.71
CA ASP A 120 -9.46 -12.25 -1.76
C ASP A 120 -8.44 -13.39 -1.72
N LEU A 121 -8.76 -14.53 -2.31
CA LEU A 121 -7.87 -15.68 -2.44
C LEU A 121 -7.64 -15.98 -3.92
N ILE A 122 -6.39 -15.96 -4.35
CA ILE A 122 -5.97 -16.17 -5.73
C ILE A 122 -4.92 -17.28 -5.81
N ASN A 123 -4.78 -17.90 -6.95
CA ASN A 123 -3.66 -18.81 -7.19
C ASN A 123 -2.37 -18.01 -7.31
N THR A 124 -1.30 -18.47 -6.68
CA THR A 124 0.03 -17.87 -6.78
C THR A 124 0.48 -17.88 -8.25
N GLY A 125 0.93 -16.72 -8.74
CA GLY A 125 1.24 -16.51 -10.16
C GLY A 125 0.05 -16.05 -10.99
N GLY A 126 -1.18 -16.09 -10.46
CA GLY A 126 -2.40 -15.64 -11.13
C GLY A 126 -2.71 -14.15 -10.97
N GLU A 127 -1.82 -13.39 -10.33
CA GLU A 127 -2.03 -11.96 -10.01
C GLU A 127 -2.30 -11.10 -11.24
N HIS A 128 -1.65 -11.45 -12.36
CA HIS A 128 -1.81 -10.72 -13.63
C HIS A 128 -3.20 -10.84 -14.23
N ASN A 129 -3.99 -11.85 -13.83
CA ASN A 129 -5.38 -12.04 -14.27
C ASN A 129 -6.40 -11.52 -13.25
N HIS A 130 -5.95 -11.18 -12.03
CA HIS A 130 -6.87 -10.73 -11.00
C HIS A 130 -7.38 -9.32 -11.28
N ARG A 131 -8.71 -9.12 -11.21
CA ARG A 131 -9.41 -7.85 -11.56
C ARG A 131 -8.80 -6.60 -10.94
N LEU A 132 -8.26 -6.70 -9.72
CA LEU A 132 -7.69 -5.57 -8.99
C LEU A 132 -6.19 -5.37 -9.27
N LEU A 133 -5.49 -6.37 -9.80
CA LEU A 133 -4.05 -6.34 -10.03
C LEU A 133 -3.65 -6.27 -11.50
N ALA A 134 -4.48 -6.79 -12.40
CA ALA A 134 -4.18 -6.96 -13.83
C ALA A 134 -3.77 -5.66 -14.54
N ARG A 135 -4.30 -4.52 -14.09
CA ARG A 135 -4.06 -3.22 -14.73
C ARG A 135 -3.15 -2.30 -13.91
N ILE A 136 -2.56 -2.80 -12.83
CA ILE A 136 -1.66 -1.98 -12.00
C ILE A 136 -0.36 -1.72 -12.75
N GLY A 137 0.02 -0.45 -12.86
CA GLY A 137 1.20 0.05 -13.52
C GLY A 137 2.51 -0.36 -12.85
N CYS A 138 3.57 0.30 -13.22
CA CYS A 138 4.93 -0.02 -12.77
C CYS A 138 5.09 0.25 -11.26
N GLU A 139 5.84 -0.62 -10.57
CA GLU A 139 6.33 -0.35 -9.20
C GLU A 139 7.31 0.82 -9.20
N PRO A 140 7.05 1.88 -8.42
CA PRO A 140 7.84 3.11 -8.49
C PRO A 140 9.30 2.95 -8.05
N LEU A 141 9.59 1.98 -7.17
CA LEU A 141 10.95 1.69 -6.70
C LEU A 141 11.72 0.72 -7.60
N SER A 142 11.07 0.17 -8.64
CA SER A 142 11.74 -0.74 -9.56
C SER A 142 12.60 -0.01 -10.62
N LYS A 143 13.52 -0.74 -11.24
CA LYS A 143 14.30 -0.23 -12.37
C LYS A 143 13.43 0.05 -13.62
N LYS A 144 12.26 -0.58 -13.71
CA LYS A 144 11.30 -0.38 -14.81
C LYS A 144 10.65 1.01 -14.76
N PHE A 145 10.56 1.63 -13.57
CA PHE A 145 10.09 3.00 -13.43
C PHE A 145 11.26 3.96 -13.66
N ASN A 146 11.30 4.55 -14.85
CA ASN A 146 12.30 5.49 -15.32
C ASN A 146 11.67 6.59 -16.18
N ALA A 147 12.44 7.61 -16.56
CA ALA A 147 11.94 8.76 -17.31
C ALA A 147 11.28 8.38 -18.64
N THR A 148 11.84 7.42 -19.35
CA THR A 148 11.30 6.95 -20.64
C THR A 148 9.94 6.24 -20.44
N SER A 149 9.84 5.34 -19.47
CA SER A 149 8.60 4.63 -19.18
C SER A 149 7.50 5.57 -18.68
N LEU A 150 7.86 6.55 -17.84
CA LEU A 150 6.92 7.57 -17.37
C LEU A 150 6.45 8.45 -18.54
N SER A 151 7.38 8.97 -19.35
CA SER A 151 7.06 9.77 -20.53
C SER A 151 6.06 9.07 -21.43
N LYS A 152 6.35 7.82 -21.81
CA LYS A 152 5.46 7.00 -22.67
C LYS A 152 4.06 6.87 -22.06
N SER A 153 3.96 6.70 -20.74
CA SER A 153 2.67 6.58 -20.06
C SER A 153 1.89 7.91 -19.98
N LEU A 154 2.57 9.05 -20.13
CA LEU A 154 1.99 10.38 -20.09
C LEU A 154 1.70 10.97 -21.48
N GLU A 155 2.18 10.34 -22.56
CA GLU A 155 1.92 10.78 -23.92
C GLU A 155 0.42 10.97 -24.17
N ASN A 156 0.08 12.04 -24.86
CA ASN A 156 -1.30 12.40 -25.22
C ASN A 156 -2.30 12.61 -24.06
N LYS A 157 -1.84 12.55 -22.78
CA LYS A 157 -2.72 12.79 -21.64
C LYS A 157 -2.92 14.29 -21.42
N LYS A 158 -4.17 14.73 -21.58
CA LYS A 158 -4.59 16.13 -21.38
C LYS A 158 -4.87 16.47 -19.91
N SER A 159 -4.97 15.47 -19.04
CA SER A 159 -5.19 15.66 -17.60
C SER A 159 -3.98 16.33 -16.92
N PRO A 160 -4.21 17.00 -15.77
CA PRO A 160 -3.11 17.47 -14.93
C PRO A 160 -2.15 16.34 -14.54
N ILE A 161 -0.86 16.64 -14.40
CA ILE A 161 0.15 15.67 -14.01
C ILE A 161 -0.16 15.01 -12.66
N LYS A 162 -0.70 15.76 -11.69
CA LYS A 162 -1.16 15.20 -10.41
C LYS A 162 -2.18 14.10 -10.62
N THR A 163 -3.21 14.34 -11.42
CA THR A 163 -4.26 13.35 -11.72
C THR A 163 -3.69 12.13 -12.44
N ALA A 164 -2.74 12.34 -13.36
CA ALA A 164 -2.08 11.24 -14.05
C ALA A 164 -1.26 10.36 -13.10
N LEU A 165 -0.51 10.95 -12.16
CA LEU A 165 0.28 10.19 -11.18
C LEU A 165 -0.57 9.47 -10.12
N LEU A 166 -1.81 9.90 -9.89
CA LEU A 166 -2.78 9.20 -9.03
C LEU A 166 -3.38 7.97 -9.71
N ASP A 167 -3.29 7.87 -11.03
CA ASP A 167 -3.78 6.70 -11.78
C ASP A 167 -2.86 5.51 -11.56
N GLN A 168 -3.33 4.53 -10.80
CA GLN A 168 -2.59 3.32 -10.46
C GLN A 168 -2.15 2.48 -11.68
N ARG A 169 -2.69 2.75 -12.87
CA ARG A 169 -2.30 2.12 -14.15
C ARG A 169 -1.02 2.72 -14.73
N ILE A 170 -0.66 3.94 -14.32
CA ILE A 170 0.57 4.63 -14.77
C ILE A 170 1.72 4.28 -13.84
N VAL A 171 1.56 4.58 -12.55
CA VAL A 171 2.51 4.24 -11.51
C VAL A 171 1.78 3.70 -10.29
N ALA A 172 2.26 2.58 -9.78
CA ALA A 172 1.60 1.87 -8.70
C ALA A 172 1.88 2.51 -7.32
N GLY A 173 0.92 2.44 -6.41
CA GLY A 173 1.16 2.71 -5.01
C GLY A 173 1.12 4.17 -4.56
N LEU A 174 1.19 5.13 -5.48
CA LEU A 174 1.09 6.54 -5.14
C LEU A 174 -0.36 6.94 -4.81
N GLY A 175 -0.51 7.87 -3.88
CA GLY A 175 -1.76 8.54 -3.57
C GLY A 175 -1.55 10.03 -3.37
N ASN A 176 -2.52 10.70 -2.77
CA ASN A 176 -2.55 12.16 -2.72
C ASN A 176 -1.41 12.77 -1.91
N ILE A 177 -0.97 12.10 -0.84
CA ILE A 177 0.12 12.57 0.02
C ILE A 177 1.41 12.62 -0.80
N TYR A 178 1.84 11.46 -1.25
CA TYR A 178 3.14 11.34 -1.90
C TYR A 178 3.21 12.01 -3.26
N VAL A 179 2.11 12.04 -4.04
CA VAL A 179 2.09 12.81 -5.31
C VAL A 179 2.29 14.31 -5.05
N CYS A 180 1.70 14.89 -4.00
CA CYS A 180 1.93 16.29 -3.67
C CYS A 180 3.40 16.56 -3.31
N GLU A 181 3.99 15.75 -2.44
CA GLU A 181 5.38 15.88 -2.00
C GLU A 181 6.36 15.69 -3.16
N ILE A 182 6.15 14.66 -3.99
CA ILE A 182 6.98 14.38 -5.17
C ILE A 182 6.95 15.55 -6.16
N LEU A 183 5.78 16.07 -6.50
CA LEU A 183 5.66 17.17 -7.46
C LEU A 183 6.27 18.46 -6.92
N ASN A 184 6.13 18.75 -5.63
CA ASN A 184 6.78 19.89 -5.00
C ASN A 184 8.30 19.75 -5.09
N ARG A 185 8.89 18.62 -4.63
CA ARG A 185 10.34 18.40 -4.67
C ARG A 185 10.89 18.40 -6.10
N ALA A 186 10.13 17.86 -7.07
CA ALA A 186 10.49 17.88 -8.48
C ALA A 186 10.38 19.28 -9.14
N GLY A 187 9.82 20.27 -8.46
CA GLY A 187 9.57 21.60 -9.03
C GLY A 187 8.61 21.57 -10.21
N VAL A 188 7.58 20.70 -10.15
CA VAL A 188 6.59 20.53 -11.22
C VAL A 188 5.20 20.90 -10.71
N SER A 189 4.61 21.96 -11.33
CA SER A 189 3.25 22.36 -10.97
C SER A 189 2.27 21.20 -11.12
N PRO A 190 1.44 20.88 -10.10
CA PRO A 190 0.47 19.79 -10.14
C PRO A 190 -0.61 19.97 -11.23
N ARG A 191 -0.84 21.20 -11.66
CA ARG A 191 -1.82 21.58 -12.70
C ARG A 191 -1.26 21.46 -14.12
N ARG A 192 0.06 21.27 -14.28
CA ARG A 192 0.70 21.11 -15.60
C ARG A 192 0.11 19.92 -16.34
N THR A 193 -0.16 20.07 -17.62
CA THR A 193 -0.66 18.99 -18.47
C THR A 193 0.36 17.84 -18.54
N ALA A 194 -0.09 16.61 -18.36
CA ALA A 194 0.78 15.44 -18.30
C ALA A 194 1.58 15.23 -19.60
N SER A 195 0.98 15.46 -20.77
CA SER A 195 1.69 15.39 -22.07
C SER A 195 2.82 16.41 -22.18
N SER A 196 2.71 17.61 -21.57
CA SER A 196 3.79 18.60 -21.56
C SER A 196 4.97 18.20 -20.64
N VAL A 197 4.73 17.31 -19.68
CA VAL A 197 5.79 16.69 -18.88
C VAL A 197 6.48 15.60 -19.71
N ALA A 198 5.72 14.77 -20.43
CA ALA A 198 6.23 13.75 -21.32
C ALA A 198 7.20 14.30 -22.36
N SER A 199 6.86 15.40 -23.02
CA SER A 199 7.68 16.04 -24.07
C SER A 199 9.01 16.62 -23.57
N SER A 200 9.30 16.55 -22.27
CA SER A 200 10.54 17.05 -21.69
C SER A 200 11.68 16.03 -21.68
N VAL A 201 11.44 14.77 -22.03
CA VAL A 201 12.48 13.71 -22.07
C VAL A 201 13.54 14.04 -23.12
N GLY A 202 14.81 13.82 -22.78
CA GLY A 202 15.96 14.13 -23.66
C GLY A 202 16.41 15.59 -23.62
N ARG A 203 15.77 16.46 -22.82
CA ARG A 203 16.23 17.82 -22.53
C ARG A 203 17.03 17.84 -21.23
N ALA A 204 17.99 18.73 -21.11
CA ALA A 204 18.64 18.99 -19.84
C ALA A 204 17.56 19.30 -18.77
N GLU A 205 17.67 18.70 -17.60
CA GLU A 205 16.69 18.80 -16.52
C GLU A 205 15.25 18.37 -16.89
N SER A 206 15.12 17.22 -17.53
CA SER A 206 13.84 16.64 -17.88
C SER A 206 12.91 16.53 -16.66
N ARG A 207 11.66 17.04 -16.80
CA ARG A 207 10.65 16.93 -15.74
C ARG A 207 10.33 15.49 -15.38
N CYS A 208 10.32 14.58 -16.35
CA CYS A 208 10.14 13.16 -16.09
C CYS A 208 11.25 12.57 -15.23
N GLU A 209 12.52 12.96 -15.50
CA GLU A 209 13.67 12.52 -14.69
C GLU A 209 13.56 13.01 -13.25
N ARG A 210 13.28 14.29 -13.04
CA ARG A 210 13.08 14.83 -11.68
C ARG A 210 11.94 14.13 -10.95
N ILE A 211 10.78 13.92 -11.58
CA ILE A 211 9.66 13.20 -10.98
C ILE A 211 10.08 11.77 -10.60
N VAL A 212 10.81 11.06 -11.45
CA VAL A 212 11.27 9.70 -11.16
C VAL A 212 12.26 9.66 -9.99
N VAL A 213 13.23 10.58 -9.99
CA VAL A 213 14.22 10.70 -8.90
C VAL A 213 13.51 10.98 -7.58
N GLU A 214 12.68 12.03 -7.53
CA GLU A 214 11.95 12.40 -6.32
C GLU A 214 10.95 11.35 -5.88
N THR A 215 10.32 10.64 -6.82
CA THR A 215 9.43 9.51 -6.45
C THR A 215 10.19 8.44 -5.67
N LYS A 216 11.36 8.04 -6.15
CA LYS A 216 12.17 7.02 -5.48
C LYS A 216 12.69 7.51 -4.14
N GLN A 217 13.16 8.74 -4.08
CA GLN A 217 13.70 9.34 -2.86
C GLN A 217 12.62 9.49 -1.78
N VAL A 218 11.50 10.17 -2.09
CA VAL A 218 10.39 10.38 -1.16
C VAL A 218 9.84 9.07 -0.61
N LEU A 219 9.62 8.08 -1.48
CA LEU A 219 9.10 6.78 -1.04
C LEU A 219 10.11 6.01 -0.19
N THR A 220 11.40 6.10 -0.50
CA THR A 220 12.45 5.44 0.29
C THR A 220 12.56 6.07 1.68
N GLU A 221 12.57 7.40 1.76
CA GLU A 221 12.55 8.14 3.02
C GLU A 221 11.31 7.81 3.85
N ALA A 222 10.13 7.80 3.20
CA ALA A 222 8.87 7.48 3.87
C ALA A 222 8.84 6.05 4.43
N ILE A 223 9.34 5.06 3.68
CA ILE A 223 9.44 3.68 4.15
C ILE A 223 10.43 3.56 5.31
N ALA A 224 11.54 4.29 5.27
CA ALA A 224 12.53 4.29 6.35
C ALA A 224 11.97 4.93 7.64
N ALA A 225 11.10 5.93 7.51
CA ALA A 225 10.43 6.59 8.62
C ALA A 225 9.16 5.86 9.13
N GLY A 226 8.87 4.64 8.64
CA GLY A 226 7.68 3.88 9.05
C GLY A 226 6.36 4.37 8.43
N GLY A 227 6.41 5.15 7.34
CA GLY A 227 5.25 5.78 6.73
C GLY A 227 4.85 7.09 7.42
N SER A 228 3.69 7.62 7.04
CA SER A 228 3.10 8.83 7.64
C SER A 228 1.94 8.44 8.55
N THR A 229 2.02 8.79 9.83
CA THR A 229 0.84 8.72 10.71
C THR A 229 -0.04 9.92 10.43
N ILE A 230 -1.10 9.70 9.67
CA ILE A 230 -2.17 10.68 9.49
C ILE A 230 -3.46 10.02 9.92
N SER A 231 -4.10 10.58 10.94
CA SER A 231 -5.33 10.10 11.55
C SER A 231 -5.16 8.71 12.22
N ASP A 232 -5.62 7.64 11.60
CA ASP A 232 -5.81 6.34 12.24
C ASP A 232 -4.77 5.28 11.85
N PHE A 233 -3.70 5.65 11.12
CA PHE A 233 -2.67 4.67 10.74
C PHE A 233 -1.61 4.54 11.84
N ALA A 234 -1.39 3.31 12.30
CA ALA A 234 -0.23 2.91 13.08
C ALA A 234 0.36 1.62 12.48
N ALA A 235 1.62 1.35 12.75
CA ALA A 235 2.23 0.06 12.42
C ALA A 235 1.53 -1.07 13.20
N VAL A 236 1.77 -2.32 12.82
CA VAL A 236 1.09 -3.49 13.42
C VAL A 236 1.42 -3.70 14.89
N ASP A 237 2.55 -3.19 15.37
CA ASP A 237 3.01 -3.16 16.75
C ASP A 237 2.66 -1.83 17.49
N GLY A 238 1.83 -0.99 16.86
CA GLY A 238 1.36 0.29 17.43
C GLY A 238 2.29 1.47 17.20
N ASP A 239 3.45 1.26 16.59
CA ASP A 239 4.41 2.35 16.31
C ASP A 239 3.84 3.37 15.32
N LEU A 240 4.11 4.63 15.59
CA LEU A 240 3.71 5.74 14.73
C LEU A 240 4.76 6.00 13.65
N GLY A 241 4.31 6.23 12.43
CA GLY A 241 5.19 6.69 11.35
C GLY A 241 5.51 8.19 11.48
N TYR A 242 6.76 8.55 11.28
CA TYR A 242 7.26 9.91 11.49
C TYR A 242 7.39 10.73 10.20
N PHE A 243 7.07 10.18 9.04
CA PHE A 243 7.28 10.89 7.78
C PHE A 243 6.41 12.16 7.62
N SER A 244 5.29 12.24 8.33
CA SER A 244 4.45 13.44 8.34
C SER A 244 5.18 14.72 8.79
N HIS A 245 6.20 14.60 9.64
CA HIS A 245 7.05 15.73 10.04
C HIS A 245 7.96 16.25 8.93
N SER A 246 8.10 15.51 7.84
CA SER A 246 8.93 15.88 6.67
C SER A 246 8.10 16.43 5.50
N PHE A 247 6.80 16.62 5.69
CA PHE A 247 5.94 17.16 4.63
C PHE A 247 6.29 18.61 4.31
N ARG A 248 6.40 18.89 3.00
CA ARG A 248 6.67 20.24 2.49
C ARG A 248 5.40 20.99 2.10
N VAL A 249 4.36 20.25 1.67
CA VAL A 249 3.12 20.85 1.17
C VAL A 249 1.85 20.17 1.64
N TYR A 250 1.86 18.86 1.90
CA TYR A 250 0.64 18.16 2.27
C TYR A 250 0.20 18.52 3.69
N GLY A 251 -1.07 18.97 3.83
CA GLY A 251 -1.65 19.42 5.11
C GLY A 251 -1.12 20.78 5.58
N ARG A 252 -0.54 21.59 4.68
CA ARG A 252 0.05 22.90 4.98
C ARG A 252 -0.62 24.02 4.18
N GLU A 253 -1.93 23.91 3.99
CA GLU A 253 -2.72 24.94 3.30
C GLU A 253 -2.66 26.27 4.09
N GLY A 254 -2.34 27.36 3.38
CA GLY A 254 -2.23 28.69 3.96
C GLY A 254 -0.89 28.99 4.63
N GLU A 255 0.02 28.03 4.74
CA GLU A 255 1.37 28.25 5.24
C GLU A 255 2.33 28.70 4.13
N PRO A 256 3.41 29.46 4.47
CA PRO A 256 4.45 29.80 3.51
C PRO A 256 5.10 28.56 2.91
N CYS A 257 5.42 28.63 1.59
CA CYS A 257 6.17 27.58 0.90
C CYS A 257 7.59 27.46 1.50
N LEU A 258 8.08 26.22 1.65
CA LEU A 258 9.44 25.96 2.16
C LEU A 258 10.52 25.99 1.06
N THR A 259 10.12 26.23 -0.20
CA THR A 259 11.04 26.31 -1.36
C THR A 259 10.93 27.66 -2.05
#